data_e503a4fcc5814aff515bfd3db8df3b7e
#
_entry.id   e503a4fcc5814aff515bfd3db8df3b7e
#
_cell.length_a   1.000
_cell.length_b   1.000
_cell.length_c   1.000
_cell.angle_alpha   90.00
_cell.angle_beta   90.00
_cell.angle_gamma   90.00
#
_symmetry.space_group_name_H-M   'P 1'
#
loop_
_entity.id
_entity.type
_entity.pdbx_description
1 polymer ?
#
loop_
_entity_poly.entity_id
_entity_poly.type
_entity_poly.pdbx_seq_one_letter_code
_entity_poly.pdbx_strand_id
1 'polypeptide(L)'
;MKKISLLVLVCFALFSCKEKTVFKSENIIPSPKELIVKNDRLYQLKDVVISSLSDNLIYPQNKDEYFLKTGKGRVYIEGNEVWARQTLAQITDAEGRIPDVEIHDWSAYPFRGFMHDTGRNFQTIEMLKETIDLMSFYKINYFHWHLTDNPAWRIECKSFPQLNDPQYQRPGRDCGKFYTYDEIRELIAYAKERGITVMPEIDMPGHSAYFRNAFGFSMDSEEGMKVLEKCIEEFCNEIPSSMCPYFHIGSDEVYIADPKGFMKFTENLCKKHNRIAMAWDPGLPSDSTTIRQIWNTAAGSNAAQTKKGGKYIDSFMGYLNYYDPIYFTNKVFLHKACAQDDPDTTNALGGILCLWNDVRVDDKTRIALHNGMINGMMAFSERFWNGGEGSWEELVAFEDKMLYHKNDLLPNHDIRWNPNAQTLWKITIADTITLEARGGAIDVNDLCTENSVVVRDTVSAWAVTNIYSEEDATMEVWVGFEAAARSNRISGGIGPQGKWENCGRLLVNDVEYFPMQTWNEPEKYKFHYNTWHRPEEELPFTDEQFYWMREPVSINLKKGDNKIELYIQKTFKGQRWSFAFVKTTRPQVNETTR
;
A
#
# COMPACT_ATOMS: atom_id res chain seq x y z
N MET A 1 36.73 2.45 -49.11
CA MET A 1 35.36 1.89 -49.18
C MET A 1 35.34 0.63 -48.34
N LYS A 2 34.89 0.73 -47.07
CA LYS A 2 34.74 -0.41 -46.16
C LYS A 2 33.27 -0.79 -46.14
N LYS A 3 32.97 -2.02 -46.56
CA LYS A 3 31.63 -2.62 -46.48
C LYS A 3 31.35 -2.98 -45.01
N ILE A 4 30.29 -2.41 -44.47
CA ILE A 4 29.76 -2.78 -43.16
C ILE A 4 28.72 -3.87 -43.42
N SER A 5 28.99 -5.08 -42.94
CA SER A 5 28.04 -6.20 -42.96
C SER A 5 27.05 -6.00 -41.82
N LEU A 6 25.79 -5.84 -42.15
CA LEU A 6 24.67 -5.76 -41.21
C LEU A 6 24.29 -7.20 -40.81
N LEU A 7 24.61 -7.57 -39.56
CA LEU A 7 24.19 -8.84 -38.97
C LEU A 7 22.75 -8.67 -38.46
N VAL A 8 21.79 -9.25 -39.17
CA VAL A 8 20.39 -9.29 -38.72
C VAL A 8 20.26 -10.40 -37.69
N LEU A 9 20.15 -10.01 -36.42
CA LEU A 9 19.82 -10.93 -35.32
C LEU A 9 18.30 -11.15 -35.35
N VAL A 10 17.85 -12.30 -35.80
CA VAL A 10 16.45 -12.72 -35.73
C VAL A 10 16.24 -13.24 -34.32
N CYS A 11 15.70 -12.39 -33.41
CA CYS A 11 15.16 -12.82 -32.15
C CYS A 11 13.81 -13.50 -32.40
N PHE A 12 13.77 -14.83 -32.23
CA PHE A 12 12.50 -15.54 -32.04
C PHE A 12 11.90 -15.11 -30.69
N ALA A 13 11.02 -14.13 -30.74
CA ALA A 13 10.13 -13.86 -29.62
C ALA A 13 9.10 -14.99 -29.57
N LEU A 14 9.17 -15.79 -28.54
CA LEU A 14 8.08 -16.68 -28.13
C LEU A 14 6.90 -15.78 -27.74
N PHE A 15 6.00 -15.54 -28.67
CA PHE A 15 4.72 -14.92 -28.38
C PHE A 15 3.90 -15.92 -27.56
N SER A 16 3.94 -15.77 -26.24
CA SER A 16 2.82 -16.20 -25.40
C SER A 16 1.60 -15.43 -25.91
N CYS A 17 0.63 -16.14 -26.44
CA CYS A 17 -0.64 -15.55 -26.88
C CYS A 17 -1.41 -15.15 -25.61
N LYS A 18 -1.10 -13.99 -25.01
CA LYS A 18 -2.00 -13.34 -24.07
C LYS A 18 -3.23 -12.94 -24.88
N GLU A 19 -4.41 -13.42 -24.51
CA GLU A 19 -5.66 -12.86 -25.03
C GLU A 19 -5.58 -11.34 -24.84
N LYS A 20 -5.63 -10.58 -25.94
CA LYS A 20 -5.65 -9.11 -25.86
C LYS A 20 -6.93 -8.74 -25.12
N THR A 21 -6.79 -8.19 -23.93
CA THR A 21 -7.92 -7.59 -23.21
C THR A 21 -8.53 -6.52 -24.10
N VAL A 22 -9.84 -6.58 -24.30
CA VAL A 22 -10.54 -5.57 -25.10
C VAL A 22 -10.42 -4.25 -24.35
N PHE A 23 -9.90 -3.21 -25.00
CA PHE A 23 -9.83 -1.87 -24.44
C PHE A 23 -11.24 -1.43 -24.01
N LYS A 24 -11.40 -1.06 -22.74
CA LYS A 24 -12.64 -0.52 -22.19
C LYS A 24 -12.33 0.84 -21.55
N SER A 25 -12.96 1.89 -22.07
CA SER A 25 -12.88 3.24 -21.47
C SER A 25 -13.36 3.32 -20.02
N GLU A 26 -14.02 2.28 -19.56
CA GLU A 26 -14.53 2.13 -18.18
C GLU A 26 -13.45 1.68 -17.19
N ASN A 27 -12.30 1.22 -17.66
CA ASN A 27 -11.22 0.70 -16.80
C ASN A 27 -10.35 1.80 -16.18
N ILE A 28 -10.96 2.89 -15.73
CA ILE A 28 -10.28 4.01 -15.08
C ILE A 28 -10.26 3.80 -13.57
N ILE A 29 -9.09 3.99 -12.94
CA ILE A 29 -8.89 3.99 -11.48
C ILE A 29 -8.21 5.30 -11.05
N PRO A 30 -8.81 6.07 -10.12
CA PRO A 30 -10.14 5.90 -9.58
C PRO A 30 -11.22 6.11 -10.62
N SER A 31 -12.36 5.43 -10.41
CA SER A 31 -13.54 5.55 -11.29
C SER A 31 -14.03 7.00 -11.32
N PRO A 32 -14.20 7.60 -12.49
CA PRO A 32 -14.70 8.97 -12.58
C PRO A 32 -16.17 9.06 -12.15
N LYS A 33 -16.56 10.21 -11.62
CA LYS A 33 -17.94 10.46 -11.18
C LYS A 33 -18.94 10.39 -12.33
N GLU A 34 -18.57 10.92 -13.49
CA GLU A 34 -19.38 10.91 -14.69
C GLU A 34 -18.54 10.49 -15.89
N LEU A 35 -18.99 9.49 -16.61
CA LEU A 35 -18.36 8.97 -17.84
C LEU A 35 -19.43 8.72 -18.89
N ILE A 36 -19.30 9.35 -20.04
CA ILE A 36 -20.14 9.13 -21.21
C ILE A 36 -19.27 8.63 -22.36
N VAL A 37 -19.43 7.38 -22.73
CA VAL A 37 -18.80 6.79 -23.91
C VAL A 37 -19.64 7.11 -25.14
N LYS A 38 -19.10 7.89 -26.09
CA LYS A 38 -19.83 8.30 -27.30
C LYS A 38 -19.83 7.21 -28.37
N ASN A 39 -18.71 6.50 -28.50
CA ASN A 39 -18.56 5.33 -29.35
C ASN A 39 -17.29 4.54 -28.97
N ASP A 40 -17.25 3.27 -29.35
CA ASP A 40 -16.15 2.35 -29.06
C ASP A 40 -14.98 2.45 -30.07
N ARG A 41 -15.02 3.42 -31.00
CA ARG A 41 -13.97 3.61 -32.00
C ARG A 41 -12.77 4.33 -31.37
N LEU A 42 -11.59 3.76 -31.57
CA LEU A 42 -10.32 4.36 -31.14
C LEU A 42 -9.75 5.24 -32.25
N TYR A 43 -9.25 6.42 -31.88
CA TYR A 43 -8.64 7.39 -32.79
C TYR A 43 -7.22 7.72 -32.33
N GLN A 44 -6.29 7.83 -33.27
CA GLN A 44 -4.93 8.28 -32.96
C GLN A 44 -4.98 9.65 -32.26
N LEU A 45 -4.30 9.76 -31.11
CA LEU A 45 -4.13 11.03 -30.41
C LEU A 45 -3.42 12.05 -31.31
N LYS A 46 -3.99 13.23 -31.45
CA LYS A 46 -3.48 14.31 -32.34
C LYS A 46 -2.98 15.50 -31.53
N ASP A 47 -3.85 16.08 -30.73
CA ASP A 47 -3.60 17.29 -29.99
C ASP A 47 -4.37 17.32 -28.67
N VAL A 48 -3.80 18.02 -27.68
CA VAL A 48 -4.43 18.27 -26.38
C VAL A 48 -4.56 19.78 -26.22
N VAL A 49 -5.79 20.26 -26.06
CA VAL A 49 -6.12 21.67 -25.85
C VAL A 49 -6.53 21.88 -24.41
N ILE A 50 -5.84 22.76 -23.70
CA ILE A 50 -6.20 23.19 -22.35
C ILE A 50 -7.01 24.47 -22.45
N SER A 51 -8.24 24.46 -21.93
CA SER A 51 -9.09 25.64 -21.89
C SER A 51 -8.86 26.43 -20.61
N SER A 52 -8.76 27.75 -20.75
CA SER A 52 -8.80 28.67 -19.61
C SER A 52 -10.24 29.00 -19.17
N LEU A 53 -11.24 28.61 -19.95
CA LEU A 53 -12.65 28.73 -19.60
C LEU A 53 -13.05 27.57 -18.72
N SER A 54 -13.95 27.80 -17.78
CA SER A 54 -14.41 26.80 -16.81
C SER A 54 -15.93 26.58 -16.91
N ASP A 55 -16.46 26.60 -18.14
CA ASP A 55 -17.90 26.59 -18.39
C ASP A 55 -18.55 25.23 -18.04
N ASN A 56 -17.71 24.15 -18.04
CA ASN A 56 -18.15 22.80 -17.73
C ASN A 56 -17.89 22.37 -16.28
N LEU A 57 -17.20 23.20 -15.47
CA LEU A 57 -16.95 22.90 -14.07
C LEU A 57 -18.14 23.31 -13.20
N ILE A 58 -18.53 22.42 -12.29
CA ILE A 58 -19.68 22.61 -11.39
C ILE A 58 -19.23 22.94 -9.96
N TYR A 59 -18.02 22.45 -9.57
CA TYR A 59 -17.47 22.58 -8.22
C TYR A 59 -16.16 23.37 -8.20
N PRO A 60 -16.13 24.67 -8.59
CA PRO A 60 -14.90 25.43 -8.77
C PRO A 60 -14.05 25.60 -7.49
N GLN A 61 -14.62 25.28 -6.32
CA GLN A 61 -13.89 25.25 -5.05
C GLN A 61 -13.16 23.90 -4.83
N ASN A 62 -13.53 22.86 -5.57
CA ASN A 62 -12.83 21.58 -5.55
C ASN A 62 -11.65 21.65 -6.52
N LYS A 63 -10.45 21.77 -5.96
CA LYS A 63 -9.21 21.91 -6.76
C LYS A 63 -8.87 20.69 -7.60
N ASP A 64 -9.52 19.55 -7.34
CA ASP A 64 -9.34 18.30 -8.07
C ASP A 64 -10.30 18.15 -9.25
N GLU A 65 -11.28 19.04 -9.38
CA GLU A 65 -12.27 18.98 -10.45
C GLU A 65 -11.65 19.19 -11.83
N TYR A 66 -12.04 18.35 -12.77
CA TYR A 66 -11.71 18.50 -14.17
C TYR A 66 -12.83 18.00 -15.08
N PHE A 67 -12.87 18.58 -16.29
CA PHE A 67 -13.65 18.09 -17.41
C PHE A 67 -12.68 17.70 -18.53
N LEU A 68 -12.86 16.49 -19.06
CA LEU A 68 -12.07 15.93 -20.16
C LEU A 68 -13.02 15.45 -21.25
N LYS A 69 -12.84 15.97 -22.45
CA LYS A 69 -13.59 15.53 -23.63
C LYS A 69 -12.65 15.11 -24.74
N THR A 70 -12.91 13.94 -25.32
CA THR A 70 -12.19 13.47 -26.49
C THR A 70 -13.11 13.39 -27.69
N GLY A 71 -12.56 13.58 -28.88
CA GLY A 71 -13.32 13.48 -30.13
C GLY A 71 -12.42 13.39 -31.35
N LYS A 72 -12.48 12.29 -32.09
CA LYS A 72 -11.68 12.02 -33.30
C LYS A 72 -10.17 12.27 -33.09
N GLY A 73 -9.66 11.91 -31.91
CA GLY A 73 -8.24 12.05 -31.53
C GLY A 73 -7.84 13.40 -30.98
N ARG A 74 -8.75 14.35 -30.82
CA ARG A 74 -8.53 15.62 -30.13
C ARG A 74 -9.00 15.53 -28.69
N VAL A 75 -8.29 16.20 -27.79
CA VAL A 75 -8.58 16.23 -26.35
C VAL A 75 -8.77 17.66 -25.91
N TYR A 76 -9.83 17.90 -25.14
CA TYR A 76 -10.12 19.17 -24.47
C TYR A 76 -10.13 18.94 -22.97
N ILE A 77 -9.41 19.78 -22.24
CA ILE A 77 -9.29 19.71 -20.78
C ILE A 77 -9.65 21.07 -20.19
N GLU A 78 -10.48 21.07 -19.14
CA GLU A 78 -10.76 22.20 -18.27
C GLU A 78 -10.51 21.77 -16.81
N GLY A 79 -10.14 22.71 -15.92
CA GLY A 79 -9.91 22.45 -14.50
C GLY A 79 -8.55 21.84 -14.21
N ASN A 80 -8.50 20.80 -13.39
CA ASN A 80 -7.24 20.17 -12.96
C ASN A 80 -6.57 19.39 -14.11
N GLU A 81 -5.60 20.04 -14.76
CA GLU A 81 -4.86 19.46 -15.88
C GLU A 81 -4.11 18.18 -15.50
N VAL A 82 -3.50 18.13 -14.29
CA VAL A 82 -2.70 16.97 -13.87
C VAL A 82 -3.59 15.73 -13.82
N TRP A 83 -4.70 15.78 -13.12
CA TRP A 83 -5.61 14.64 -13.00
C TRP A 83 -6.29 14.26 -14.31
N ALA A 84 -6.64 15.25 -15.12
CA ALA A 84 -7.16 14.98 -16.46
C ALA A 84 -6.15 14.24 -17.35
N ARG A 85 -4.86 14.60 -17.28
CA ARG A 85 -3.78 13.92 -18.02
C ARG A 85 -3.55 12.49 -17.52
N GLN A 86 -3.66 12.23 -16.20
CA GLN A 86 -3.59 10.87 -15.66
C GLN A 86 -4.76 10.01 -16.17
N THR A 87 -5.96 10.57 -16.20
CA THR A 87 -7.12 9.89 -16.79
C THR A 87 -6.92 9.64 -18.29
N LEU A 88 -6.41 10.63 -19.02
CA LEU A 88 -6.08 10.47 -20.45
C LEU A 88 -5.06 9.35 -20.66
N ALA A 89 -4.02 9.24 -19.83
CA ALA A 89 -3.04 8.16 -19.92
C ALA A 89 -3.70 6.78 -19.74
N GLN A 90 -4.66 6.65 -18.82
CA GLN A 90 -5.36 5.38 -18.57
C GLN A 90 -6.33 4.97 -19.69
N ILE A 91 -6.85 5.94 -20.47
CA ILE A 91 -7.72 5.67 -21.63
C ILE A 91 -6.97 5.69 -22.96
N THR A 92 -5.65 5.80 -22.94
CA THR A 92 -4.79 5.72 -24.15
C THR A 92 -4.26 4.29 -24.26
N ASP A 93 -4.49 3.65 -25.40
CA ASP A 93 -3.96 2.30 -25.63
C ASP A 93 -2.46 2.30 -25.98
N ALA A 94 -1.88 1.10 -26.11
CA ALA A 94 -0.46 0.92 -26.41
C ALA A 94 -0.03 1.50 -27.78
N GLU A 95 -0.96 1.70 -28.69
CA GLU A 95 -0.74 2.32 -29.99
C GLU A 95 -0.94 3.85 -29.99
N GLY A 96 -1.21 4.45 -28.81
CA GLY A 96 -1.44 5.88 -28.66
C GLY A 96 -2.81 6.34 -29.18
N ARG A 97 -3.81 5.47 -29.14
CA ARG A 97 -5.19 5.77 -29.57
C ARG A 97 -6.09 5.96 -28.36
N ILE A 98 -7.08 6.82 -28.52
CA ILE A 98 -8.05 7.20 -27.51
C ILE A 98 -9.50 7.00 -27.99
N PRO A 99 -10.45 6.64 -27.11
CA PRO A 99 -11.86 6.60 -27.42
C PRO A 99 -12.48 8.00 -27.52
N ASP A 100 -13.72 8.09 -28.00
CA ASP A 100 -14.53 9.31 -27.91
C ASP A 100 -15.36 9.28 -26.62
N VAL A 101 -14.94 10.04 -25.60
CA VAL A 101 -15.58 10.10 -24.27
C VAL A 101 -15.78 11.54 -23.78
N GLU A 102 -16.71 11.72 -22.86
CA GLU A 102 -16.81 12.90 -22.00
C GLU A 102 -16.72 12.44 -20.55
N ILE A 103 -15.83 13.05 -19.79
CA ILE A 103 -15.57 12.74 -18.37
C ILE A 103 -15.65 14.04 -17.58
N HIS A 104 -16.53 14.07 -16.56
CA HIS A 104 -16.52 15.11 -15.55
C HIS A 104 -16.26 14.44 -14.21
N ASP A 105 -15.22 14.90 -13.50
CA ASP A 105 -14.71 14.17 -12.34
C ASP A 105 -14.14 15.10 -11.27
N TRP A 106 -14.28 14.71 -10.01
CA TRP A 106 -13.81 15.43 -8.84
C TRP A 106 -13.65 14.50 -7.64
N SER A 107 -12.75 14.87 -6.73
CA SER A 107 -12.52 14.06 -5.52
C SER A 107 -13.58 14.30 -4.44
N ALA A 108 -13.91 13.25 -3.68
CA ALA A 108 -14.71 13.35 -2.47
C ALA A 108 -13.92 13.99 -1.31
N TYR A 109 -12.62 13.66 -1.22
CA TYR A 109 -11.75 14.18 -0.17
C TYR A 109 -10.53 14.90 -0.77
N PRO A 110 -10.16 16.09 -0.24
CA PRO A 110 -9.03 16.86 -0.76
C PRO A 110 -7.65 16.25 -0.44
N PHE A 111 -7.58 15.35 0.54
CA PHE A 111 -6.33 14.75 1.01
C PHE A 111 -6.33 13.25 0.74
N ARG A 112 -5.47 12.80 -0.16
CA ARG A 112 -5.26 11.38 -0.50
C ARG A 112 -3.76 11.16 -0.50
N GLY A 113 -3.27 10.60 0.61
CA GLY A 113 -1.84 10.49 0.86
C GLY A 113 -1.30 9.09 0.70
N PHE A 114 0.00 9.02 0.48
CA PHE A 114 0.79 7.80 0.62
C PHE A 114 2.00 8.10 1.49
N MET A 115 2.20 7.31 2.55
CA MET A 115 3.35 7.40 3.43
C MET A 115 4.37 6.31 3.10
N HIS A 116 5.64 6.70 3.02
CA HIS A 116 6.76 5.78 2.83
C HIS A 116 7.76 5.91 3.98
N ASP A 117 7.98 4.81 4.68
CA ASP A 117 8.97 4.71 5.75
C ASP A 117 10.37 4.49 5.18
N THR A 118 11.12 5.57 5.08
CA THR A 118 12.54 5.54 4.68
C THR A 118 13.50 5.56 5.88
N GLY A 119 12.98 5.84 7.05
CA GLY A 119 13.72 5.78 8.31
C GLY A 119 14.23 4.38 8.62
N ARG A 120 13.36 3.37 8.45
CA ARG A 120 13.68 1.96 8.73
C ARG A 120 14.39 1.25 7.59
N ASN A 121 14.05 1.51 6.33
CA ASN A 121 14.71 0.99 5.13
C ASN A 121 14.90 2.12 4.12
N PHE A 122 16.14 2.53 3.88
CA PHE A 122 16.45 3.64 2.99
C PHE A 122 16.06 3.33 1.53
N GLN A 123 15.38 4.28 0.88
CA GLN A 123 15.05 4.23 -0.55
C GLN A 123 15.84 5.31 -1.29
N THR A 124 16.33 5.03 -2.50
CA THR A 124 16.98 6.08 -3.31
C THR A 124 15.96 7.07 -3.84
N ILE A 125 16.42 8.24 -4.25
CA ILE A 125 15.55 9.27 -4.87
C ILE A 125 14.85 8.74 -6.11
N GLU A 126 15.52 7.91 -6.91
CA GLU A 126 14.94 7.28 -8.11
C GLU A 126 13.77 6.37 -7.74
N MET A 127 13.92 5.53 -6.71
CA MET A 127 12.83 4.66 -6.23
C MET A 127 11.65 5.47 -5.67
N LEU A 128 11.93 6.58 -4.99
CA LEU A 128 10.88 7.49 -4.53
C LEU A 128 10.18 8.21 -5.68
N LYS A 129 10.89 8.56 -6.75
CA LYS A 129 10.28 9.12 -7.96
C LYS A 129 9.34 8.13 -8.64
N GLU A 130 9.72 6.84 -8.75
CA GLU A 130 8.84 5.78 -9.25
C GLU A 130 7.56 5.67 -8.40
N THR A 131 7.71 5.74 -7.08
CA THR A 131 6.55 5.77 -6.16
C THR A 131 5.66 6.99 -6.41
N ILE A 132 6.24 8.18 -6.60
CA ILE A 132 5.53 9.43 -6.90
C ILE A 132 4.82 9.36 -8.27
N ASP A 133 5.41 8.71 -9.27
CA ASP A 133 4.76 8.49 -10.56
C ASP A 133 3.50 7.63 -10.42
N LEU A 134 3.58 6.52 -9.67
CA LEU A 134 2.43 5.67 -9.36
C LEU A 134 1.35 6.42 -8.55
N MET A 135 1.76 7.20 -7.56
CA MET A 135 0.84 8.06 -6.80
C MET A 135 0.08 9.01 -7.71
N SER A 136 0.78 9.72 -8.59
CA SER A 136 0.17 10.64 -9.56
C SER A 136 -0.77 9.91 -10.50
N PHE A 137 -0.37 8.74 -11.03
CA PHE A 137 -1.19 7.92 -11.93
C PHE A 137 -2.52 7.53 -11.31
N TYR A 138 -2.55 7.29 -9.99
CA TYR A 138 -3.76 6.99 -9.21
C TYR A 138 -4.35 8.20 -8.46
N LYS A 139 -3.99 9.43 -8.83
CA LYS A 139 -4.52 10.69 -8.25
C LYS A 139 -4.34 10.81 -6.73
N ILE A 140 -3.26 10.23 -6.20
CA ILE A 140 -2.83 10.39 -4.81
C ILE A 140 -1.96 11.64 -4.75
N ASN A 141 -2.32 12.61 -3.88
CA ASN A 141 -1.82 13.99 -3.96
C ASN A 141 -0.93 14.45 -2.78
N TYR A 142 -0.68 13.60 -1.80
CA TYR A 142 0.23 13.90 -0.69
C TYR A 142 1.22 12.76 -0.47
N PHE A 143 2.51 13.09 -0.49
CA PHE A 143 3.58 12.16 -0.14
C PHE A 143 4.03 12.42 1.29
N HIS A 144 3.63 11.56 2.22
CA HIS A 144 4.07 11.59 3.60
C HIS A 144 5.41 10.85 3.72
N TRP A 145 6.48 11.60 3.90
CA TRP A 145 7.84 11.08 3.92
C TRP A 145 8.32 10.89 5.35
N HIS A 146 8.27 9.66 5.85
CA HIS A 146 8.76 9.29 7.18
C HIS A 146 10.29 9.14 7.14
N LEU A 147 10.98 10.23 7.54
CA LEU A 147 12.41 10.43 7.33
C LEU A 147 13.28 9.96 8.50
N THR A 148 12.68 9.71 9.66
CA THR A 148 13.43 9.30 10.86
C THR A 148 12.70 8.21 11.61
N ASP A 149 13.44 7.19 12.07
CA ASP A 149 12.93 6.16 12.96
C ASP A 149 14.11 5.51 13.72
N ASN A 150 13.84 4.65 14.69
CA ASN A 150 14.85 3.99 15.54
C ASN A 150 16.16 3.63 14.83
N PRO A 151 16.18 3.12 13.58
CA PRO A 151 17.42 2.82 12.89
C PRO A 151 18.27 4.04 12.55
N ALA A 152 17.66 5.16 12.11
CA ALA A 152 18.46 6.26 11.58
C ALA A 152 17.66 7.58 11.42
N TRP A 153 18.43 8.66 11.38
CA TRP A 153 18.05 9.98 10.88
C TRP A 153 18.44 10.06 9.41
N ARG A 154 17.48 10.26 8.49
CA ARG A 154 17.69 10.22 7.05
C ARG A 154 17.75 11.60 6.38
N ILE A 155 17.95 12.66 7.12
CA ILE A 155 18.06 14.02 6.61
C ILE A 155 19.50 14.49 6.81
N GLU A 156 20.10 15.18 5.84
CA GLU A 156 21.36 15.89 6.06
C GLU A 156 21.25 16.78 7.30
N CYS A 157 22.21 16.72 8.21
CA CYS A 157 22.24 17.56 9.39
C CYS A 157 23.61 18.22 9.53
N LYS A 158 23.71 19.49 9.11
CA LYS A 158 24.94 20.28 9.15
C LYS A 158 25.28 20.74 10.57
N SER A 159 24.24 21.05 11.36
CA SER A 159 24.38 21.48 12.76
C SER A 159 24.87 20.36 13.68
N PHE A 160 24.47 19.11 13.39
CA PHE A 160 24.82 17.94 14.18
C PHE A 160 25.16 16.75 13.27
N PRO A 161 26.36 16.75 12.63
CA PRO A 161 26.74 15.69 11.68
C PRO A 161 26.73 14.27 12.25
N GLN A 162 26.85 14.13 13.59
CA GLN A 162 26.74 12.83 14.25
C GLN A 162 25.39 12.13 14.07
N LEU A 163 24.30 12.84 13.71
CA LEU A 163 23.03 12.21 13.37
C LEU A 163 23.13 11.38 12.08
N ASN A 164 24.04 11.74 11.18
CA ASN A 164 24.30 11.01 9.95
C ASN A 164 25.45 10.00 10.07
N ASP A 165 26.15 9.96 11.22
CA ASP A 165 27.27 9.05 11.43
C ASP A 165 26.77 7.60 11.62
N PRO A 166 27.25 6.64 10.79
CA PRO A 166 26.82 5.25 10.84
C PRO A 166 27.06 4.57 12.20
N GLN A 167 28.01 5.03 13.01
CA GLN A 167 28.31 4.42 14.31
C GLN A 167 27.16 4.53 15.32
N TYR A 168 26.28 5.52 15.17
CA TYR A 168 25.13 5.74 16.06
C TYR A 168 23.83 5.15 15.54
N GLN A 169 23.84 4.59 14.33
CA GLN A 169 22.69 4.03 13.65
C GLN A 169 22.62 2.51 13.85
N ARG A 170 21.44 1.94 13.59
CA ARG A 170 21.22 0.50 13.77
C ARG A 170 21.99 -0.31 12.72
N PRO A 171 22.89 -1.24 13.12
CA PRO A 171 23.60 -2.11 12.19
C PRO A 171 22.67 -2.86 11.24
N GLY A 172 23.07 -3.02 9.97
CA GLY A 172 22.28 -3.73 8.96
C GLY A 172 21.10 -2.94 8.37
N ARG A 173 20.86 -1.70 8.83
CA ARG A 173 19.77 -0.85 8.41
C ARG A 173 20.23 0.39 7.64
N ASP A 174 20.99 0.18 6.55
CA ASP A 174 21.44 1.26 5.65
C ASP A 174 22.18 2.39 6.40
N CYS A 175 23.12 2.03 7.30
CA CYS A 175 23.85 2.99 8.11
C CYS A 175 24.61 4.02 7.25
N GLY A 176 24.56 5.30 7.64
CA GLY A 176 25.22 6.40 6.96
C GLY A 176 24.51 6.88 5.68
N LYS A 177 23.41 6.27 5.28
CA LYS A 177 22.58 6.77 4.17
C LYS A 177 21.59 7.80 4.68
N PHE A 178 21.54 8.93 4.00
CA PHE A 178 20.61 10.03 4.25
C PHE A 178 20.40 10.82 2.95
N TYR A 179 19.39 11.67 2.92
CA TYR A 179 19.10 12.58 1.82
C TYR A 179 19.76 13.93 2.07
N THR A 180 20.50 14.42 1.09
CA THR A 180 21.00 15.80 1.08
C THR A 180 19.84 16.77 0.89
N TYR A 181 20.00 18.01 1.30
CA TYR A 181 18.97 19.03 1.06
C TYR A 181 18.72 19.29 -0.43
N ASP A 182 19.73 19.08 -1.29
CA ASP A 182 19.56 19.17 -2.74
C ASP A 182 18.65 18.04 -3.26
N GLU A 183 18.86 16.80 -2.81
CA GLU A 183 18.00 15.66 -3.15
C GLU A 183 16.56 15.84 -2.63
N ILE A 184 16.39 16.40 -1.43
CA ILE A 184 15.06 16.72 -0.88
C ILE A 184 14.37 17.77 -1.75
N ARG A 185 15.06 18.85 -2.14
CA ARG A 185 14.51 19.87 -3.05
C ARG A 185 14.14 19.30 -4.42
N GLU A 186 14.99 18.44 -4.96
CA GLU A 186 14.74 17.75 -6.23
C GLU A 186 13.46 16.90 -6.16
N LEU A 187 13.30 16.09 -5.12
CA LEU A 187 12.11 15.25 -4.95
C LEU A 187 10.84 16.09 -4.78
N ILE A 188 10.90 17.19 -4.01
CA ILE A 188 9.78 18.11 -3.83
C ILE A 188 9.36 18.75 -5.17
N ALA A 189 10.32 19.20 -5.96
CA ALA A 189 10.05 19.77 -7.27
C ALA A 189 9.42 18.73 -8.22
N TYR A 190 9.96 17.52 -8.24
CA TYR A 190 9.45 16.40 -9.02
C TYR A 190 8.01 16.02 -8.65
N ALA A 191 7.71 15.96 -7.35
CA ALA A 191 6.37 15.68 -6.83
C ALA A 191 5.38 16.78 -7.21
N LYS A 192 5.78 18.05 -7.08
CA LYS A 192 4.94 19.21 -7.40
C LYS A 192 4.48 19.21 -8.86
N GLU A 193 5.36 18.87 -9.81
CA GLU A 193 5.02 18.76 -11.24
C GLU A 193 3.94 17.69 -11.49
N ARG A 194 3.80 16.74 -10.57
CA ARG A 194 2.84 15.63 -10.60
C ARG A 194 1.60 15.86 -9.74
N GLY A 195 1.39 17.09 -9.27
CA GLY A 195 0.26 17.46 -8.42
C GLY A 195 0.37 16.94 -6.99
N ILE A 196 1.57 16.55 -6.54
CA ILE A 196 1.80 15.95 -5.22
C ILE A 196 2.52 16.94 -4.31
N THR A 197 1.98 17.12 -3.10
CA THR A 197 2.61 17.88 -2.02
C THR A 197 3.39 16.92 -1.12
N VAL A 198 4.67 17.21 -0.89
CA VAL A 198 5.50 16.46 0.06
C VAL A 198 5.22 16.94 1.47
N MET A 199 5.08 16.01 2.39
CA MET A 199 4.88 16.22 3.82
C MET A 199 5.96 15.46 4.58
N PRO A 200 7.04 16.15 5.02
CA PRO A 200 8.12 15.52 5.76
C PRO A 200 7.70 15.22 7.19
N GLU A 201 8.17 14.08 7.71
CA GLU A 201 8.04 13.70 9.10
C GLU A 201 9.40 13.54 9.75
N ILE A 202 9.56 14.18 10.90
CA ILE A 202 10.58 13.86 11.89
C ILE A 202 9.85 13.32 13.11
N ASP A 203 9.89 12.01 13.30
CA ASP A 203 9.22 11.38 14.44
C ASP A 203 9.95 11.66 15.74
N MET A 204 9.21 12.25 16.70
CA MET A 204 9.76 12.72 17.97
C MET A 204 8.68 12.76 19.05
N PRO A 205 9.03 12.47 20.32
CA PRO A 205 10.34 12.06 20.79
C PRO A 205 10.53 10.54 20.78
N GLY A 206 9.52 9.78 20.37
CA GLY A 206 9.57 8.33 20.15
C GLY A 206 10.47 7.96 18.98
N HIS A 207 10.58 6.66 18.70
CA HIS A 207 11.27 6.13 17.51
C HIS A 207 12.65 6.75 17.22
N SER A 208 13.42 7.08 18.26
CA SER A 208 14.61 7.92 18.19
C SER A 208 15.86 7.30 18.82
N ALA A 209 16.05 5.98 18.73
CA ALA A 209 17.20 5.30 19.34
C ALA A 209 18.54 5.86 18.83
N TYR A 210 18.65 6.16 17.52
CA TYR A 210 19.82 6.81 16.93
C TYR A 210 20.19 8.12 17.62
N PHE A 211 19.19 8.92 18.04
CA PHE A 211 19.43 10.21 18.71
C PHE A 211 20.05 10.01 20.08
N ARG A 212 19.49 9.08 20.87
CA ARG A 212 20.06 8.74 22.19
C ARG A 212 21.47 8.16 22.06
N ASN A 213 21.73 7.38 21.02
CA ASN A 213 23.08 6.86 20.76
C ASN A 213 24.07 7.99 20.46
N ALA A 214 23.67 8.99 19.66
CA ALA A 214 24.53 10.10 19.25
C ALA A 214 24.80 11.13 20.36
N PHE A 215 23.84 11.36 21.25
CA PHE A 215 23.92 12.44 22.25
C PHE A 215 23.99 11.97 23.70
N GLY A 216 23.59 10.73 24.01
CA GLY A 216 23.54 10.21 25.38
C GLY A 216 22.30 10.62 26.19
N PHE A 217 21.38 11.40 25.59
CA PHE A 217 20.12 11.84 26.20
C PHE A 217 18.96 11.72 25.20
N SER A 218 17.73 11.78 25.70
CA SER A 218 16.50 11.67 24.88
C SER A 218 16.08 13.01 24.29
N MET A 219 15.25 12.97 23.25
CA MET A 219 14.73 14.17 22.58
C MET A 219 13.85 15.04 23.49
N ASP A 220 13.16 14.45 24.48
CA ASP A 220 12.28 15.14 25.43
C ASP A 220 13.02 15.77 26.63
N SER A 221 14.34 15.56 26.75
CA SER A 221 15.17 16.26 27.73
C SER A 221 15.36 17.74 27.35
N GLU A 222 15.79 18.59 28.31
CA GLU A 222 16.05 20.01 28.03
C GLU A 222 17.15 20.18 26.95
N GLU A 223 18.21 19.36 27.03
CA GLU A 223 19.29 19.33 26.04
C GLU A 223 18.78 18.80 24.68
N GLY A 224 17.94 17.75 24.69
CA GLY A 224 17.36 17.16 23.50
C GLY A 224 16.46 18.14 22.75
N MET A 225 15.62 18.87 23.44
CA MET A 225 14.78 19.91 22.84
C MET A 225 15.61 21.04 22.20
N LYS A 226 16.75 21.43 22.80
CA LYS A 226 17.69 22.41 22.20
C LYS A 226 18.33 21.90 20.91
N VAL A 227 18.65 20.61 20.86
CA VAL A 227 19.18 19.97 19.63
C VAL A 227 18.08 19.91 18.58
N LEU A 228 16.87 19.45 18.92
CA LEU A 228 15.73 19.39 18.00
C LEU A 228 15.37 20.77 17.43
N GLU A 229 15.35 21.81 18.25
CA GLU A 229 15.09 23.18 17.78
C GLU A 229 16.05 23.55 16.64
N LYS A 230 17.36 23.31 16.80
CA LYS A 230 18.35 23.61 15.77
C LYS A 230 18.19 22.74 14.52
N CYS A 231 17.90 21.44 14.68
CA CYS A 231 17.66 20.56 13.54
C CYS A 231 16.43 20.99 12.73
N ILE A 232 15.33 21.33 13.40
CA ILE A 232 14.09 21.78 12.75
C ILE A 232 14.28 23.16 12.11
N GLU A 233 14.99 24.08 12.77
CA GLU A 233 15.35 25.39 12.19
C GLU A 233 16.20 25.23 10.93
N GLU A 234 17.22 24.36 10.96
CA GLU A 234 18.06 24.05 9.80
C GLU A 234 17.21 23.51 8.66
N PHE A 235 16.40 22.48 8.92
CA PHE A 235 15.50 21.90 7.92
C PHE A 235 14.56 22.95 7.32
N CYS A 236 13.93 23.78 8.15
CA CYS A 236 12.99 24.79 7.70
C CYS A 236 13.65 25.95 6.92
N ASN A 237 14.92 26.24 7.18
CA ASN A 237 15.69 27.22 6.43
C ASN A 237 16.12 26.69 5.05
N GLU A 238 16.53 25.42 4.98
CA GLU A 238 16.89 24.74 3.73
C GLU A 238 15.67 24.42 2.85
N ILE A 239 14.57 24.07 3.47
CA ILE A 239 13.30 23.71 2.81
C ILE A 239 12.20 24.64 3.31
N PRO A 240 11.98 25.80 2.70
CA PRO A 240 10.98 26.76 3.17
C PRO A 240 9.54 26.26 3.05
N SER A 241 8.62 26.82 3.84
CA SER A 241 7.20 26.42 3.88
C SER A 241 6.47 26.58 2.53
N SER A 242 6.97 27.43 1.63
CA SER A 242 6.47 27.53 0.25
C SER A 242 6.71 26.28 -0.60
N MET A 243 7.69 25.45 -0.22
CA MET A 243 7.96 24.15 -0.84
C MET A 243 7.20 23.03 -0.13
N CYS A 244 7.21 23.04 1.21
CA CYS A 244 6.54 22.05 2.06
C CYS A 244 5.72 22.77 3.14
N PRO A 245 4.41 22.98 2.96
CA PRO A 245 3.59 23.70 3.94
C PRO A 245 3.27 22.90 5.21
N TYR A 246 3.38 21.58 5.16
CA TYR A 246 3.11 20.67 6.28
C TYR A 246 4.39 20.21 6.95
N PHE A 247 4.29 19.84 8.23
CA PHE A 247 5.34 19.17 8.98
C PHE A 247 4.71 18.18 9.95
N HIS A 248 5.06 16.89 9.81
CA HIS A 248 4.56 15.85 10.68
C HIS A 248 5.52 15.62 11.85
N ILE A 249 4.99 15.71 13.07
CA ILE A 249 5.75 15.64 14.33
C ILE A 249 6.00 14.18 14.76
N GLY A 250 5.21 13.22 14.26
CA GLY A 250 5.18 11.86 14.76
C GLY A 250 4.39 11.78 16.06
N SER A 251 5.07 11.45 17.16
CA SER A 251 4.61 11.51 18.56
C SER A 251 3.78 10.33 19.07
N ASP A 252 3.72 9.22 18.34
CA ASP A 252 3.07 7.99 18.77
C ASP A 252 4.00 7.08 19.60
N GLU A 253 3.43 6.05 20.18
CA GLU A 253 4.08 4.93 20.88
C GLU A 253 5.12 5.33 21.94
N VAL A 254 4.96 6.50 22.57
CA VAL A 254 5.92 7.03 23.54
C VAL A 254 5.25 7.52 24.83
N TYR A 255 5.95 7.35 25.94
CA TYR A 255 5.58 7.87 27.27
C TYR A 255 6.71 8.74 27.81
N ILE A 256 6.44 10.01 28.07
CA ILE A 256 7.39 11.00 28.59
C ILE A 256 6.83 11.74 29.80
N ALA A 257 7.68 12.42 30.53
CA ALA A 257 7.29 13.10 31.77
C ALA A 257 6.36 14.30 31.54
N ASP A 258 6.61 15.09 30.49
CA ASP A 258 5.77 16.25 30.14
C ASP A 258 5.28 16.18 28.67
N PRO A 259 4.27 15.36 28.39
CA PRO A 259 3.77 15.21 27.02
C PRO A 259 3.15 16.49 26.43
N LYS A 260 2.50 17.31 27.29
CA LYS A 260 1.91 18.57 26.83
C LYS A 260 2.94 19.65 26.55
N GLY A 261 3.97 19.75 27.40
CA GLY A 261 5.07 20.71 27.20
C GLY A 261 5.85 20.40 25.94
N PHE A 262 6.16 19.12 25.70
CA PHE A 262 6.86 18.70 24.48
C PHE A 262 6.05 18.99 23.22
N MET A 263 4.76 18.63 23.18
CA MET A 263 3.91 18.93 22.01
C MET A 263 3.78 20.43 21.77
N LYS A 264 3.56 21.23 22.82
CA LYS A 264 3.54 22.69 22.69
C LYS A 264 4.85 23.26 22.14
N PHE A 265 5.98 22.70 22.53
CA PHE A 265 7.29 23.09 22.01
C PHE A 265 7.37 22.83 20.49
N THR A 266 7.07 21.62 20.04
CA THR A 266 7.15 21.24 18.63
C THR A 266 6.12 21.96 17.75
N GLU A 267 4.88 22.14 18.24
CA GLU A 267 3.84 22.92 17.57
C GLU A 267 4.22 24.40 17.43
N ASN A 268 4.90 24.98 18.43
CA ASN A 268 5.40 26.34 18.34
C ASN A 268 6.54 26.49 17.31
N LEU A 269 7.40 25.47 17.16
CA LEU A 269 8.39 25.44 16.08
C LEU A 269 7.73 25.40 14.71
N CYS A 270 6.70 24.57 14.53
CA CYS A 270 5.92 24.55 13.30
C CYS A 270 5.33 25.96 12.99
N LYS A 271 4.70 26.61 13.98
CA LYS A 271 4.16 27.97 13.83
C LYS A 271 5.24 29.00 13.49
N LYS A 272 6.40 28.94 14.18
CA LYS A 272 7.55 29.85 13.94
C LYS A 272 8.02 29.79 12.49
N HIS A 273 7.95 28.62 11.87
CA HIS A 273 8.38 28.38 10.49
C HIS A 273 7.23 28.34 9.46
N ASN A 274 6.04 28.84 9.82
CA ASN A 274 4.84 28.88 8.97
C ASN A 274 4.45 27.49 8.42
N ARG A 275 4.58 26.44 9.26
CA ARG A 275 4.18 25.07 8.93
C ARG A 275 2.86 24.71 9.57
N ILE A 276 2.06 23.92 8.87
CA ILE A 276 0.88 23.27 9.41
C ILE A 276 1.36 22.00 10.10
N ALA A 277 1.15 21.93 11.42
CA ALA A 277 1.54 20.78 12.22
C ALA A 277 0.60 19.59 11.99
N MET A 278 1.18 18.39 11.94
CA MET A 278 0.47 17.11 11.92
C MET A 278 1.08 16.16 12.96
N ALA A 279 0.27 15.25 13.50
CA ALA A 279 0.73 14.27 14.47
C ALA A 279 -0.12 13.00 14.43
N TRP A 280 0.44 11.87 14.84
CA TRP A 280 -0.28 10.61 15.00
C TRP A 280 -1.33 10.68 16.12
N ASP A 281 -2.49 10.04 15.91
CA ASP A 281 -3.53 9.85 16.93
C ASP A 281 -4.02 8.37 16.91
N PRO A 282 -3.83 7.60 17.97
CA PRO A 282 -3.28 7.93 19.29
C PRO A 282 -1.79 8.32 19.29
N GLY A 283 -1.45 9.33 20.07
CA GLY A 283 -0.09 9.85 20.27
C GLY A 283 -0.06 10.80 21.47
N LEU A 284 0.98 11.64 21.56
CA LEU A 284 1.02 12.70 22.55
C LEU A 284 -0.10 13.72 22.31
N PRO A 285 -0.60 14.42 23.35
CA PRO A 285 -1.77 15.30 23.27
C PRO A 285 -1.44 16.58 22.47
N SER A 286 -1.92 16.65 21.24
CA SER A 286 -1.80 17.82 20.36
C SER A 286 -2.87 18.89 20.61
N ASP A 287 -2.63 20.13 20.15
CA ASP A 287 -3.63 21.19 20.20
C ASP A 287 -4.66 21.03 19.06
N SER A 288 -5.75 21.80 19.11
CA SER A 288 -6.86 21.71 18.14
C SER A 288 -6.52 22.18 16.73
N THR A 289 -5.38 22.85 16.53
CA THR A 289 -4.92 23.32 15.23
C THR A 289 -4.02 22.32 14.52
N THR A 290 -3.50 21.33 15.25
CA THR A 290 -2.71 20.22 14.72
C THR A 290 -3.63 19.21 14.03
N ILE A 291 -3.32 18.85 12.79
CA ILE A 291 -4.08 17.83 12.05
C ILE A 291 -3.70 16.46 12.61
N ARG A 292 -4.71 15.70 13.05
CA ARG A 292 -4.51 14.37 13.61
C ARG A 292 -4.53 13.30 12.50
N GLN A 293 -3.51 12.45 12.43
CA GLN A 293 -3.51 11.28 11.56
C GLN A 293 -3.92 10.05 12.39
N ILE A 294 -5.11 9.52 12.13
CA ILE A 294 -5.71 8.43 12.91
C ILE A 294 -5.20 7.10 12.39
N TRP A 295 -4.49 6.33 13.24
CA TRP A 295 -3.82 5.11 12.81
C TRP A 295 -4.22 3.85 13.60
N ASN A 296 -4.72 3.97 14.83
CA ASN A 296 -4.96 2.84 15.71
C ASN A 296 -6.27 2.98 16.48
N THR A 297 -6.89 1.85 16.80
CA THR A 297 -8.08 1.74 17.65
C THR A 297 -7.77 1.53 19.13
N ALA A 298 -6.51 1.49 19.56
CA ALA A 298 -6.12 1.25 20.95
C ALA A 298 -6.81 2.20 21.94
N ALA A 299 -7.18 3.41 21.50
CA ALA A 299 -7.94 4.40 22.28
C ALA A 299 -9.44 4.45 21.91
N GLY A 300 -9.97 3.43 21.25
CA GLY A 300 -11.36 3.35 20.80
C GLY A 300 -11.48 3.01 19.29
N SER A 301 -12.70 2.98 18.79
CA SER A 301 -12.93 2.75 17.36
C SER A 301 -12.51 3.96 16.51
N ASN A 302 -12.29 3.76 15.20
CA ASN A 302 -12.07 4.87 14.26
C ASN A 302 -13.14 5.96 14.41
N ALA A 303 -14.43 5.56 14.48
CA ALA A 303 -15.54 6.47 14.69
C ALA A 303 -15.42 7.26 16.01
N ALA A 304 -14.88 6.68 17.09
CA ALA A 304 -14.63 7.39 18.35
C ALA A 304 -13.49 8.40 18.22
N GLN A 305 -12.43 8.06 17.48
CA GLN A 305 -11.31 8.96 17.22
C GLN A 305 -11.72 10.16 16.36
N THR A 306 -12.55 9.95 15.34
CA THR A 306 -13.06 11.03 14.47
C THR A 306 -13.94 12.03 15.23
N LYS A 307 -14.59 11.60 16.30
CA LYS A 307 -15.44 12.47 17.16
C LYS A 307 -14.69 13.38 18.12
N LYS A 308 -13.37 13.28 18.26
CA LYS A 308 -12.58 14.16 19.15
C LYS A 308 -12.60 15.64 18.76
N GLY A 309 -13.07 15.97 17.56
CA GLY A 309 -13.06 17.32 16.99
C GLY A 309 -11.72 17.70 16.34
N GLY A 310 -11.67 18.86 15.68
CA GLY A 310 -10.53 19.30 14.89
C GLY A 310 -10.36 18.52 13.59
N LYS A 311 -9.36 18.93 12.78
CA LYS A 311 -9.08 18.28 11.50
C LYS A 311 -8.39 16.94 11.69
N TYR A 312 -8.76 15.97 10.85
CA TYR A 312 -8.15 14.64 10.89
C TYR A 312 -7.99 14.01 9.51
N ILE A 313 -7.11 13.01 9.46
CA ILE A 313 -6.83 12.16 8.31
C ILE A 313 -7.00 10.71 8.75
N ASP A 314 -7.64 9.91 7.90
CA ASP A 314 -7.90 8.49 8.14
C ASP A 314 -6.73 7.63 7.62
N SER A 315 -5.98 7.04 8.53
CA SER A 315 -5.00 5.99 8.23
C SER A 315 -5.34 4.68 8.95
N PHE A 316 -6.55 4.58 9.50
CA PHE A 316 -6.97 3.44 10.32
C PHE A 316 -6.92 2.11 9.57
N MET A 317 -7.38 2.07 8.31
CA MET A 317 -7.26 0.89 7.44
C MET A 317 -6.12 1.05 6.42
N GLY A 318 -5.17 1.95 6.68
CA GLY A 318 -4.14 2.33 5.73
C GLY A 318 -2.78 1.62 5.87
N TYR A 319 -2.64 0.56 6.67
CA TYR A 319 -1.34 -0.05 6.96
C TYR A 319 -1.08 -1.30 6.11
N LEU A 320 -0.33 -1.13 5.03
CA LEU A 320 0.04 -2.20 4.08
C LEU A 320 0.84 -3.35 4.71
N ASN A 321 1.69 -3.04 5.70
CA ASN A 321 2.54 -4.04 6.36
C ASN A 321 1.80 -4.90 7.39
N TYR A 322 0.59 -4.51 7.78
CA TYR A 322 -0.13 -5.13 8.88
C TYR A 322 -0.88 -6.40 8.47
N TYR A 323 -1.42 -6.42 7.25
CA TYR A 323 -2.25 -7.49 6.72
C TYR A 323 -1.60 -8.18 5.52
N ASP A 324 -2.13 -9.34 5.17
CA ASP A 324 -1.94 -9.98 3.88
C ASP A 324 -2.35 -9.01 2.75
N PRO A 325 -1.57 -8.83 1.67
CA PRO A 325 -1.89 -7.87 0.62
C PRO A 325 -3.21 -8.11 -0.10
N ILE A 326 -3.62 -9.38 -0.26
CA ILE A 326 -4.90 -9.72 -0.89
C ILE A 326 -6.05 -9.34 0.05
N TYR A 327 -5.96 -9.77 1.32
CA TYR A 327 -6.92 -9.42 2.35
C TYR A 327 -7.01 -7.89 2.55
N PHE A 328 -5.87 -7.22 2.59
CA PHE A 328 -5.79 -5.77 2.75
C PHE A 328 -6.50 -5.02 1.62
N THR A 329 -6.26 -5.41 0.35
CA THR A 329 -6.90 -4.79 -0.83
C THR A 329 -8.41 -4.82 -0.71
N ASN A 330 -8.97 -5.97 -0.30
CA ASN A 330 -10.41 -6.10 -0.08
C ASN A 330 -10.87 -5.19 1.07
N LYS A 331 -10.16 -5.22 2.22
CA LYS A 331 -10.51 -4.42 3.40
C LYS A 331 -10.48 -2.91 3.12
N VAL A 332 -9.49 -2.39 2.42
CA VAL A 332 -9.41 -0.95 2.12
C VAL A 332 -10.47 -0.53 1.11
N PHE A 333 -10.81 -1.38 0.13
CA PHE A 333 -11.91 -1.10 -0.79
C PHE A 333 -13.26 -1.05 -0.08
N LEU A 334 -13.50 -1.96 0.88
CA LEU A 334 -14.73 -2.04 1.66
C LEU A 334 -14.76 -1.05 2.84
N HIS A 335 -13.66 -0.35 3.11
CA HIS A 335 -13.57 0.58 4.22
C HIS A 335 -14.47 1.81 4.04
N LYS A 336 -15.18 2.20 5.09
CA LYS A 336 -15.92 3.47 5.15
C LYS A 336 -14.95 4.63 5.34
N ALA A 337 -14.61 5.32 4.24
CA ALA A 337 -13.65 6.42 4.26
C ALA A 337 -14.01 7.48 5.32
N CYS A 338 -13.07 7.83 6.16
CA CYS A 338 -13.24 8.79 7.26
C CYS A 338 -14.38 8.45 8.24
N ALA A 339 -14.88 7.21 8.26
CA ALA A 339 -16.07 6.78 9.01
C ALA A 339 -17.35 7.58 8.66
N GLN A 340 -17.48 8.04 7.41
CA GLN A 340 -18.60 8.85 6.91
C GLN A 340 -19.36 8.12 5.79
N ASP A 341 -20.69 8.21 5.81
CA ASP A 341 -21.53 7.75 4.70
C ASP A 341 -21.47 8.77 3.54
N ASP A 342 -21.65 10.04 3.85
CA ASP A 342 -21.51 11.15 2.91
C ASP A 342 -20.27 11.99 3.28
N PRO A 343 -19.38 12.31 2.33
CA PRO A 343 -18.17 13.09 2.59
C PRO A 343 -18.47 14.49 3.12
N ASP A 344 -18.02 14.78 4.36
CA ASP A 344 -17.98 16.13 4.94
C ASP A 344 -16.52 16.50 5.25
N THR A 345 -15.95 17.36 4.42
CA THR A 345 -14.55 17.76 4.48
C THR A 345 -14.25 18.90 5.47
N THR A 346 -15.22 19.34 6.27
CA THR A 346 -15.03 20.37 7.30
C THR A 346 -13.92 19.98 8.27
N ASN A 347 -13.94 18.73 8.74
CA ASN A 347 -12.93 18.17 9.63
C ASN A 347 -12.22 16.96 9.04
N ALA A 348 -12.92 16.13 8.26
CA ALA A 348 -12.37 14.96 7.61
C ALA A 348 -11.65 15.36 6.32
N LEU A 349 -10.33 15.41 6.34
CA LEU A 349 -9.55 15.84 5.16
C LEU A 349 -9.40 14.72 4.12
N GLY A 350 -9.48 13.46 4.51
CA GLY A 350 -9.27 12.29 3.66
C GLY A 350 -8.41 11.23 4.33
N GLY A 351 -7.58 10.53 3.57
CA GLY A 351 -6.80 9.41 4.11
C GLY A 351 -5.33 9.40 3.66
N ILE A 352 -4.52 8.62 4.39
CA ILE A 352 -3.14 8.28 4.02
C ILE A 352 -2.96 6.77 4.09
N LEU A 353 -2.54 6.18 2.98
CA LEU A 353 -2.07 4.80 2.88
C LEU A 353 -0.61 4.72 3.35
N CYS A 354 -0.29 3.86 4.31
CA CYS A 354 1.02 3.81 4.95
C CYS A 354 1.79 2.53 4.57
N LEU A 355 2.99 2.71 4.06
CA LEU A 355 3.96 1.65 3.78
C LEU A 355 5.03 1.66 4.87
N TRP A 356 4.82 0.87 5.92
CA TRP A 356 5.79 0.68 6.99
C TRP A 356 6.73 -0.48 6.68
N ASN A 357 8.01 -0.21 6.77
CA ASN A 357 9.08 -1.19 6.53
C ASN A 357 9.73 -1.59 7.86
N ASP A 358 8.93 -2.11 8.80
CA ASP A 358 9.36 -2.40 10.17
C ASP A 358 10.55 -3.37 10.21
N VAL A 359 10.57 -4.34 9.31
CA VAL A 359 11.61 -5.37 9.26
C VAL A 359 12.61 -5.08 8.16
N ARG A 360 13.84 -5.52 8.36
CA ARG A 360 14.93 -5.37 7.39
C ARG A 360 14.60 -6.02 6.06
N VAL A 361 14.79 -5.28 4.98
CA VAL A 361 14.74 -5.77 3.60
C VAL A 361 16.02 -5.34 2.89
N ASP A 362 16.84 -6.30 2.47
CA ASP A 362 18.14 -6.00 1.84
C ASP A 362 17.96 -5.55 0.39
N ASP A 363 17.15 -6.26 -0.40
CA ASP A 363 16.76 -5.85 -1.75
C ASP A 363 15.55 -4.90 -1.68
N LYS A 364 15.81 -3.60 -1.77
CA LYS A 364 14.79 -2.55 -1.62
C LYS A 364 13.70 -2.60 -2.71
N THR A 365 13.97 -3.23 -3.85
CA THR A 365 12.96 -3.42 -4.92
C THR A 365 11.83 -4.37 -4.48
N ARG A 366 12.06 -5.19 -3.46
CA ARG A 366 11.07 -6.13 -2.92
C ARG A 366 10.05 -5.49 -1.98
N ILE A 367 10.33 -4.30 -1.44
CA ILE A 367 9.46 -3.64 -0.45
C ILE A 367 8.04 -3.47 -1.00
N ALA A 368 7.90 -2.97 -2.22
CA ALA A 368 6.60 -2.78 -2.86
C ALA A 368 5.84 -4.11 -3.05
N LEU A 369 6.56 -5.18 -3.43
CA LEU A 369 5.99 -6.52 -3.68
C LEU A 369 5.59 -7.22 -2.39
N HIS A 370 6.44 -7.15 -1.36
CA HIS A 370 6.18 -7.76 -0.05
C HIS A 370 4.94 -7.14 0.63
N ASN A 371 4.58 -5.91 0.30
CA ASN A 371 3.48 -5.19 0.92
C ASN A 371 2.27 -4.96 -0.01
N GLY A 372 2.31 -5.44 -1.25
CA GLY A 372 1.22 -5.23 -2.20
C GLY A 372 0.93 -3.74 -2.46
N MET A 373 1.98 -2.93 -2.64
CA MET A 373 1.86 -1.47 -2.71
C MET A 373 0.91 -1.02 -3.82
N ILE A 374 1.07 -1.55 -5.05
CA ILE A 374 0.32 -1.06 -6.21
C ILE A 374 -1.17 -1.43 -6.11
N ASN A 375 -1.50 -2.67 -5.77
CA ASN A 375 -2.90 -3.07 -5.59
C ASN A 375 -3.56 -2.34 -4.41
N GLY A 376 -2.81 -2.09 -3.33
CA GLY A 376 -3.25 -1.24 -2.22
C GLY A 376 -3.52 0.20 -2.66
N MET A 377 -2.66 0.80 -3.50
CA MET A 377 -2.87 2.15 -4.06
C MET A 377 -4.12 2.23 -4.93
N MET A 378 -4.37 1.21 -5.77
CA MET A 378 -5.58 1.16 -6.62
C MET A 378 -6.85 1.21 -5.75
N ALA A 379 -6.96 0.32 -4.78
CA ALA A 379 -8.14 0.22 -3.92
C ALA A 379 -8.32 1.45 -3.01
N PHE A 380 -7.21 1.97 -2.46
CA PHE A 380 -7.20 3.18 -1.64
C PHE A 380 -7.62 4.42 -2.45
N SER A 381 -7.07 4.58 -3.65
CA SER A 381 -7.41 5.67 -4.55
C SER A 381 -8.90 5.67 -4.91
N GLU A 382 -9.45 4.52 -5.29
CA GLU A 382 -10.89 4.37 -5.57
C GLU A 382 -11.72 4.83 -4.38
N ARG A 383 -11.37 4.37 -3.17
CA ARG A 383 -12.14 4.67 -1.96
C ARG A 383 -12.09 6.14 -1.57
N PHE A 384 -10.92 6.76 -1.55
CA PHE A 384 -10.77 8.15 -1.12
C PHE A 384 -11.04 9.20 -2.21
N TRP A 385 -11.06 8.79 -3.48
CA TRP A 385 -11.57 9.63 -4.56
C TRP A 385 -13.10 9.67 -4.56
N ASN A 386 -13.74 8.51 -4.35
CA ASN A 386 -15.19 8.41 -4.45
C ASN A 386 -15.94 8.58 -3.13
N GLY A 387 -15.30 8.35 -1.99
CA GLY A 387 -15.92 8.44 -0.66
C GLY A 387 -16.84 7.25 -0.35
N GLY A 388 -17.49 7.31 0.81
CA GLY A 388 -18.42 6.29 1.27
C GLY A 388 -17.76 4.95 1.63
N GLU A 389 -18.54 3.88 1.53
CA GLU A 389 -18.15 2.48 1.79
C GLU A 389 -18.35 1.65 0.52
N GLY A 390 -17.43 0.72 0.23
CA GLY A 390 -17.59 -0.20 -0.90
C GLY A 390 -18.44 -1.42 -0.54
N SER A 391 -19.00 -2.06 -1.56
CA SER A 391 -19.67 -3.36 -1.44
C SER A 391 -18.84 -4.47 -2.10
N TRP A 392 -19.15 -5.72 -1.78
CA TRP A 392 -18.52 -6.87 -2.43
C TRP A 392 -18.85 -6.97 -3.92
N GLU A 393 -20.05 -6.54 -4.31
CA GLU A 393 -20.49 -6.52 -5.71
C GLU A 393 -19.70 -5.49 -6.52
N GLU A 394 -19.48 -4.30 -5.95
CA GLU A 394 -18.63 -3.27 -6.55
C GLU A 394 -17.17 -3.72 -6.61
N LEU A 395 -16.65 -4.41 -5.56
CA LEU A 395 -15.31 -4.96 -5.57
C LEU A 395 -15.09 -5.96 -6.72
N VAL A 396 -16.05 -6.85 -6.97
CA VAL A 396 -15.97 -7.79 -8.10
C VAL A 396 -15.81 -7.04 -9.44
N ALA A 397 -16.61 -5.99 -9.65
CA ALA A 397 -16.49 -5.17 -10.86
C ALA A 397 -15.17 -4.37 -10.90
N PHE A 398 -14.68 -3.93 -9.74
CA PHE A 398 -13.43 -3.21 -9.63
C PHE A 398 -12.20 -4.10 -9.87
N GLU A 399 -12.27 -5.37 -9.51
CA GLU A 399 -11.21 -6.35 -9.79
C GLU A 399 -10.91 -6.51 -11.30
N ASP A 400 -11.93 -6.37 -12.15
CA ASP A 400 -11.73 -6.38 -13.61
C ASP A 400 -10.88 -5.16 -14.06
N LYS A 401 -11.12 -3.98 -13.47
CA LYS A 401 -10.31 -2.78 -13.73
C LYS A 401 -8.86 -2.98 -13.25
N MET A 402 -8.67 -3.48 -12.03
CA MET A 402 -7.34 -3.77 -11.47
C MET A 402 -6.58 -4.77 -12.35
N LEU A 403 -7.26 -5.78 -12.88
CA LEU A 403 -6.65 -6.78 -13.76
C LEU A 403 -6.20 -6.15 -15.09
N TYR A 404 -6.99 -5.24 -15.65
CA TYR A 404 -6.61 -4.46 -16.83
C TYR A 404 -5.39 -3.59 -16.55
N HIS A 405 -5.36 -2.87 -15.41
CA HIS A 405 -4.19 -2.09 -15.02
C HIS A 405 -2.93 -2.95 -14.90
N LYS A 406 -3.04 -4.11 -14.24
CA LYS A 406 -1.91 -5.05 -14.08
C LYS A 406 -1.37 -5.54 -15.42
N ASN A 407 -2.24 -5.92 -16.34
CA ASN A 407 -1.84 -6.63 -17.56
C ASN A 407 -1.50 -5.70 -18.72
N ASP A 408 -2.21 -4.57 -18.84
CA ASP A 408 -2.19 -3.72 -20.02
C ASP A 408 -1.58 -2.34 -19.75
N LEU A 409 -1.87 -1.71 -18.62
CA LEU A 409 -1.36 -0.36 -18.32
C LEU A 409 0.00 -0.38 -17.59
N LEU A 410 0.22 -1.37 -16.73
CA LEU A 410 1.45 -1.52 -15.95
C LEU A 410 2.17 -2.86 -16.25
N PRO A 411 2.36 -3.27 -17.50
CA PRO A 411 2.90 -4.58 -17.85
C PRO A 411 4.36 -4.79 -17.39
N ASN A 412 5.06 -3.71 -17.10
CA ASN A 412 6.45 -3.72 -16.62
C ASN A 412 6.56 -3.76 -15.09
N HIS A 413 5.44 -3.64 -14.36
CA HIS A 413 5.40 -3.75 -12.92
C HIS A 413 5.00 -5.17 -12.50
N ASP A 414 5.76 -5.76 -11.59
CA ASP A 414 5.41 -7.04 -10.97
C ASP A 414 4.31 -6.82 -9.93
N ILE A 415 3.06 -7.12 -10.26
CA ILE A 415 1.90 -6.95 -9.37
C ILE A 415 1.43 -8.33 -8.92
N ARG A 416 1.72 -8.69 -7.66
CA ARG A 416 1.41 -9.98 -7.05
C ARG A 416 -0.01 -10.00 -6.46
N TRP A 417 -0.98 -9.87 -7.36
CA TRP A 417 -2.40 -9.84 -7.03
C TRP A 417 -3.22 -10.43 -8.20
N ASN A 418 -4.35 -11.05 -7.91
CA ASN A 418 -5.34 -11.49 -8.91
C ASN A 418 -6.76 -11.41 -8.33
N PRO A 419 -7.82 -11.35 -9.17
CA PRO A 419 -9.20 -11.33 -8.74
C PRO A 419 -9.55 -12.48 -7.80
N ASN A 420 -10.25 -12.17 -6.71
CA ASN A 420 -10.53 -13.13 -5.64
C ASN A 420 -11.86 -12.87 -4.91
N ALA A 421 -12.52 -11.74 -5.12
CA ALA A 421 -13.71 -11.31 -4.39
C ALA A 421 -14.92 -12.24 -4.57
N GLN A 422 -14.96 -13.07 -5.62
CA GLN A 422 -16.03 -14.04 -5.84
C GLN A 422 -15.87 -15.35 -5.06
N THR A 423 -14.70 -15.60 -4.44
CA THR A 423 -14.47 -16.86 -3.73
C THR A 423 -15.20 -16.85 -2.39
N LEU A 424 -16.10 -17.82 -2.18
CA LEU A 424 -16.88 -17.98 -0.95
C LEU A 424 -16.36 -19.18 -0.16
N TRP A 425 -16.16 -19.00 1.13
CA TRP A 425 -15.69 -20.03 2.04
C TRP A 425 -16.70 -20.33 3.12
N LYS A 426 -16.87 -21.62 3.41
CA LYS A 426 -17.50 -22.11 4.62
C LYS A 426 -16.39 -22.58 5.57
N ILE A 427 -16.27 -21.94 6.72
CA ILE A 427 -15.18 -22.16 7.68
C ILE A 427 -15.76 -22.80 8.93
N THR A 428 -15.37 -24.05 9.20
CA THR A 428 -15.80 -24.80 10.39
C THR A 428 -14.67 -24.83 11.41
N ILE A 429 -14.87 -24.19 12.55
CA ILE A 429 -13.93 -24.01 13.66
C ILE A 429 -14.23 -25.02 14.75
N ALA A 430 -13.21 -25.74 15.22
CA ALA A 430 -13.32 -26.75 16.30
C ALA A 430 -14.48 -27.73 16.07
N ASP A 431 -14.76 -28.08 14.81
CA ASP A 431 -15.82 -28.97 14.34
C ASP A 431 -17.26 -28.59 14.75
N THR A 432 -17.46 -27.41 15.31
CA THR A 432 -18.74 -26.99 15.89
C THR A 432 -19.25 -25.64 15.43
N ILE A 433 -18.39 -24.67 15.17
CA ILE A 433 -18.76 -23.31 14.79
C ILE A 433 -18.53 -23.16 13.28
N THR A 434 -19.57 -22.78 12.54
CA THR A 434 -19.45 -22.52 11.11
C THR A 434 -19.67 -21.06 10.82
N LEU A 435 -18.74 -20.45 10.10
CA LEU A 435 -18.78 -19.08 9.61
C LEU A 435 -18.64 -19.06 8.09
N GLU A 436 -19.12 -18.03 7.46
CA GLU A 436 -18.91 -17.77 6.03
C GLU A 436 -17.96 -16.59 5.85
N ALA A 437 -17.09 -16.64 4.86
CA ALA A 437 -16.18 -15.57 4.49
C ALA A 437 -16.06 -15.47 2.98
N ARG A 438 -15.64 -14.27 2.50
CA ARG A 438 -15.51 -13.98 1.08
C ARG A 438 -14.11 -13.42 0.79
N GLY A 439 -13.51 -13.84 -0.33
CA GLY A 439 -12.19 -13.39 -0.77
C GLY A 439 -11.16 -14.51 -0.91
N GLY A 440 -9.97 -14.17 -1.44
CA GLY A 440 -8.88 -15.12 -1.67
C GLY A 440 -7.95 -15.31 -0.47
N ALA A 441 -7.95 -14.39 0.48
CA ALA A 441 -7.21 -14.48 1.74
C ALA A 441 -8.12 -14.07 2.90
N ILE A 442 -8.09 -14.85 3.97
CA ILE A 442 -8.98 -14.70 5.13
C ILE A 442 -8.15 -14.70 6.42
N ASP A 443 -8.30 -13.64 7.22
CA ASP A 443 -7.82 -13.64 8.61
C ASP A 443 -8.95 -14.21 9.50
N VAL A 444 -8.74 -15.42 10.02
CA VAL A 444 -9.75 -16.12 10.83
C VAL A 444 -9.88 -15.50 12.22
N ASN A 445 -8.85 -14.82 12.74
CA ASN A 445 -8.98 -14.09 14.00
C ASN A 445 -9.92 -12.89 13.83
N ASP A 446 -9.76 -12.13 12.73
CA ASP A 446 -10.66 -11.00 12.43
C ASP A 446 -12.09 -11.50 12.21
N LEU A 447 -12.27 -12.56 11.42
CA LEU A 447 -13.58 -13.19 11.19
C LEU A 447 -14.26 -13.62 12.48
N CYS A 448 -13.51 -14.24 13.40
CA CYS A 448 -14.03 -14.60 14.74
C CYS A 448 -14.45 -13.37 15.55
N THR A 449 -13.64 -12.31 15.50
CA THR A 449 -13.91 -11.07 16.22
C THR A 449 -15.16 -10.38 15.69
N GLU A 450 -15.30 -10.28 14.39
CA GLU A 450 -16.47 -9.70 13.71
C GLU A 450 -17.76 -10.45 14.05
N ASN A 451 -17.68 -11.77 14.23
CA ASN A 451 -18.80 -12.63 14.58
C ASN A 451 -18.94 -12.90 16.08
N SER A 452 -18.19 -12.20 16.94
CA SER A 452 -18.20 -12.39 18.40
C SER A 452 -17.90 -13.82 18.85
N VAL A 453 -17.08 -14.55 18.09
CA VAL A 453 -16.67 -15.92 18.40
C VAL A 453 -15.38 -15.92 19.21
N VAL A 454 -15.41 -16.53 20.38
CA VAL A 454 -14.23 -16.69 21.25
C VAL A 454 -13.59 -18.04 20.96
N VAL A 455 -12.32 -18.02 20.54
CA VAL A 455 -11.54 -19.22 20.25
C VAL A 455 -10.39 -19.40 21.22
N ARG A 456 -9.95 -20.67 21.41
CA ARG A 456 -8.80 -21.03 22.24
C ARG A 456 -7.50 -20.62 21.55
N ASP A 457 -6.41 -20.53 22.34
CA ASP A 457 -5.07 -20.26 21.81
C ASP A 457 -4.56 -21.40 20.89
N THR A 458 -5.09 -22.62 21.10
CA THR A 458 -4.84 -23.77 20.22
C THR A 458 -6.17 -24.27 19.66
N VAL A 459 -6.35 -24.19 18.36
CA VAL A 459 -7.60 -24.55 17.67
C VAL A 459 -7.31 -24.82 16.20
N SER A 460 -8.14 -25.62 15.56
CA SER A 460 -8.09 -25.85 14.13
C SER A 460 -9.41 -25.47 13.45
N ALA A 461 -9.34 -25.24 12.16
CA ALA A 461 -10.50 -25.05 11.31
C ALA A 461 -10.31 -25.71 9.94
N TRP A 462 -11.43 -26.02 9.31
CA TRP A 462 -11.52 -26.38 7.91
C TRP A 462 -12.22 -25.26 7.14
N ALA A 463 -11.57 -24.77 6.09
CA ALA A 463 -12.19 -23.84 5.14
C ALA A 463 -12.49 -24.61 3.85
N VAL A 464 -13.72 -24.54 3.37
CA VAL A 464 -14.20 -25.28 2.21
C VAL A 464 -14.81 -24.33 1.19
N THR A 465 -14.42 -24.47 -0.06
CA THR A 465 -15.05 -23.81 -1.21
C THR A 465 -15.20 -24.80 -2.37
N ASN A 466 -15.98 -24.42 -3.40
CA ASN A 466 -16.12 -25.20 -4.62
C ASN A 466 -15.69 -24.39 -5.84
N ILE A 467 -15.03 -25.04 -6.78
CA ILE A 467 -14.65 -24.46 -8.07
C ILE A 467 -15.31 -25.30 -9.15
N TYR A 468 -16.14 -24.67 -9.99
CA TYR A 468 -16.68 -25.32 -11.17
C TYR A 468 -15.67 -25.26 -12.32
N SER A 469 -15.47 -26.38 -13.01
CA SER A 469 -14.67 -26.46 -14.22
C SER A 469 -15.52 -27.06 -15.36
N GLU A 470 -15.48 -26.45 -16.54
CA GLU A 470 -16.24 -26.96 -17.70
C GLU A 470 -15.69 -28.28 -18.25
N GLU A 471 -14.40 -28.52 -18.00
CA GLU A 471 -13.67 -29.71 -18.44
C GLU A 471 -12.56 -30.07 -17.45
N ASP A 472 -11.90 -31.20 -17.64
CA ASP A 472 -10.71 -31.57 -16.87
C ASP A 472 -9.61 -30.55 -17.17
N ALA A 473 -9.05 -29.92 -16.13
CA ALA A 473 -8.11 -28.82 -16.27
C ALA A 473 -7.04 -28.84 -15.18
N THR A 474 -5.93 -28.13 -15.42
CA THR A 474 -4.95 -27.77 -14.40
C THR A 474 -5.08 -26.28 -14.11
N MET A 475 -5.07 -25.92 -12.82
CA MET A 475 -5.12 -24.54 -12.35
C MET A 475 -3.92 -24.25 -11.45
N GLU A 476 -3.28 -23.12 -11.65
CA GLU A 476 -2.24 -22.63 -10.76
C GLU A 476 -2.83 -21.72 -9.68
N VAL A 477 -2.42 -21.96 -8.43
CA VAL A 477 -2.91 -21.22 -7.25
C VAL A 477 -1.78 -20.85 -6.32
N TRP A 478 -1.81 -19.62 -5.78
CA TRP A 478 -1.03 -19.29 -4.59
C TRP A 478 -1.78 -19.78 -3.36
N VAL A 479 -1.04 -20.47 -2.48
CA VAL A 479 -1.58 -21.01 -1.23
C VAL A 479 -0.65 -20.63 -0.08
N GLY A 480 -1.22 -20.16 1.01
CA GLY A 480 -0.52 -19.86 2.24
C GLY A 480 -1.41 -20.09 3.46
N PHE A 481 -0.79 -20.40 4.60
CA PHE A 481 -1.50 -20.66 5.85
C PHE A 481 -1.17 -19.63 6.94
N GLU A 482 -0.08 -18.92 6.77
CA GLU A 482 0.30 -17.73 7.51
C GLU A 482 1.36 -17.00 6.70
N ALA A 483 1.17 -15.73 6.40
CA ALA A 483 2.24 -14.91 5.89
C ALA A 483 3.13 -14.45 7.04
N ALA A 484 4.45 -14.45 6.85
CA ALA A 484 5.36 -13.83 7.81
C ALA A 484 4.92 -12.42 8.12
N ALA A 485 4.87 -12.06 9.39
CA ALA A 485 4.48 -10.72 9.79
C ALA A 485 5.51 -9.71 9.28
N ARG A 486 5.07 -8.72 8.52
CA ARG A 486 5.89 -7.62 8.03
C ARG A 486 6.07 -6.50 9.05
N SER A 487 5.30 -6.57 10.11
CA SER A 487 5.47 -5.79 11.33
C SER A 487 6.00 -6.69 12.46
N ASN A 488 6.29 -6.12 13.60
CA ASN A 488 6.88 -6.81 14.75
C ASN A 488 5.94 -7.85 15.41
N ARG A 489 5.45 -8.82 14.65
CA ARG A 489 4.54 -9.88 15.12
C ARG A 489 5.19 -11.26 15.08
N ILE A 490 4.74 -12.13 15.96
CA ILE A 490 5.19 -13.52 16.01
C ILE A 490 4.55 -14.29 14.84
N SER A 491 5.39 -14.86 13.99
CA SER A 491 5.02 -15.75 12.90
C SER A 491 5.50 -17.17 13.19
N GLY A 492 4.80 -18.17 12.70
CA GLY A 492 5.26 -19.56 12.71
C GLY A 492 6.43 -19.82 11.77
N GLY A 493 6.77 -18.84 10.93
CA GLY A 493 7.79 -18.99 9.89
C GLY A 493 7.35 -19.86 8.73
N ILE A 494 8.29 -20.21 7.87
CA ILE A 494 8.07 -21.15 6.76
C ILE A 494 8.00 -22.58 7.32
N GLY A 495 7.17 -23.42 6.72
CA GLY A 495 7.05 -24.83 7.10
C GLY A 495 8.34 -25.64 6.84
N PRO A 496 8.45 -26.85 7.39
CA PRO A 496 9.52 -27.77 7.02
C PRO A 496 9.48 -28.08 5.52
N GLN A 497 10.60 -28.54 4.96
CA GLN A 497 10.67 -28.91 3.55
C GLN A 497 9.55 -29.84 3.11
N GLY A 498 8.89 -29.52 1.99
CA GLY A 498 7.78 -30.27 1.43
C GLY A 498 6.49 -30.22 2.26
N LYS A 499 6.37 -29.28 3.20
CA LYS A 499 5.19 -29.06 4.04
C LYS A 499 4.79 -27.60 4.02
N TRP A 500 3.49 -27.35 4.24
CA TRP A 500 2.99 -26.01 4.45
C TRP A 500 3.37 -25.48 5.85
N GLU A 501 3.41 -24.18 5.98
CA GLU A 501 3.52 -23.49 7.26
C GLU A 501 2.34 -23.88 8.19
N ASN A 502 2.56 -23.82 9.49
CA ASN A 502 1.56 -24.08 10.54
C ASN A 502 0.79 -25.41 10.41
N CYS A 503 1.45 -26.47 9.91
CA CYS A 503 0.79 -27.75 9.63
C CYS A 503 -0.44 -27.65 8.73
N GLY A 504 -0.49 -26.62 7.88
CA GLY A 504 -1.56 -26.42 6.91
C GLY A 504 -1.67 -27.59 5.93
N ARG A 505 -2.86 -27.79 5.36
CA ARG A 505 -3.11 -28.81 4.33
C ARG A 505 -4.03 -28.25 3.26
N LEU A 506 -3.74 -28.57 2.01
CA LEU A 506 -4.58 -28.31 0.84
C LEU A 506 -5.06 -29.65 0.27
N LEU A 507 -6.38 -29.82 0.16
CA LEU A 507 -6.97 -30.95 -0.54
C LEU A 507 -7.86 -30.44 -1.69
N VAL A 508 -7.83 -31.15 -2.82
CA VAL A 508 -8.72 -30.95 -3.95
C VAL A 508 -9.33 -32.31 -4.28
N ASN A 509 -10.66 -32.43 -4.12
CA ASN A 509 -11.39 -33.69 -4.30
C ASN A 509 -10.74 -34.84 -3.50
N ASP A 510 -10.44 -34.61 -2.22
CA ASP A 510 -9.78 -35.52 -1.28
C ASP A 510 -8.31 -35.89 -1.62
N VAL A 511 -7.71 -35.32 -2.66
CA VAL A 511 -6.28 -35.46 -2.99
C VAL A 511 -5.48 -34.34 -2.33
N GLU A 512 -4.47 -34.69 -1.54
CA GLU A 512 -3.61 -33.70 -0.85
C GLU A 512 -2.52 -33.16 -1.77
N TYR A 513 -2.32 -31.85 -1.74
CA TYR A 513 -1.31 -31.11 -2.50
C TYR A 513 -0.28 -30.47 -1.55
N PHE A 514 0.96 -30.40 -2.01
CA PHE A 514 2.11 -29.88 -1.26
C PHE A 514 2.73 -28.68 -1.98
N PRO A 515 3.50 -27.82 -1.27
CA PRO A 515 4.20 -26.72 -1.92
C PRO A 515 5.17 -27.24 -3.00
N MET A 516 5.20 -26.57 -4.14
CA MET A 516 6.09 -26.90 -5.26
C MET A 516 7.56 -26.63 -4.93
N GLN A 517 7.81 -25.64 -4.11
CA GLN A 517 9.12 -25.13 -3.75
C GLN A 517 9.61 -25.80 -2.46
N THR A 518 10.86 -26.22 -2.44
CA THR A 518 11.54 -26.62 -1.21
C THR A 518 12.14 -25.40 -0.53
N TRP A 519 11.87 -25.23 0.76
CA TRP A 519 12.38 -24.12 1.53
C TRP A 519 13.88 -24.25 1.78
N ASN A 520 14.60 -23.14 1.57
CA ASN A 520 15.99 -23.05 1.99
C ASN A 520 16.02 -22.59 3.46
N GLU A 521 16.58 -23.41 4.35
CA GLU A 521 16.79 -23.05 5.77
C GLU A 521 15.51 -22.53 6.49
N PRO A 522 14.40 -23.28 6.51
CA PRO A 522 13.10 -22.79 7.01
C PRO A 522 13.14 -22.29 8.46
N GLU A 523 13.99 -22.86 9.31
CA GLU A 523 14.14 -22.42 10.70
C GLU A 523 14.70 -21.00 10.84
N LYS A 524 15.41 -20.49 9.83
CA LYS A 524 16.00 -19.17 9.79
C LYS A 524 14.95 -18.05 9.66
N TYR A 525 13.81 -18.37 9.09
CA TYR A 525 12.73 -17.40 8.81
C TYR A 525 11.66 -17.34 9.90
N LYS A 526 11.90 -18.00 11.05
CA LYS A 526 11.04 -17.81 12.21
C LYS A 526 11.24 -16.39 12.74
N PHE A 527 10.14 -15.66 12.82
CA PHE A 527 10.18 -14.31 13.38
C PHE A 527 10.47 -14.37 14.88
N HIS A 528 11.53 -13.69 15.31
CA HIS A 528 11.88 -13.53 16.72
C HIS A 528 11.44 -12.16 17.22
N TYR A 529 10.45 -12.12 18.09
CA TYR A 529 9.90 -10.90 18.71
C TYR A 529 10.97 -9.93 19.25
N ASN A 530 12.15 -10.44 19.62
CA ASN A 530 13.23 -9.67 20.27
C ASN A 530 14.34 -9.18 19.32
N THR A 531 14.18 -9.26 18.00
CA THR A 531 15.23 -8.80 17.07
C THR A 531 15.51 -7.30 17.16
N TRP A 532 14.53 -6.48 17.60
CA TRP A 532 14.77 -5.08 17.91
C TRP A 532 15.85 -4.86 18.97
N HIS A 533 15.90 -5.72 19.98
CA HIS A 533 16.87 -5.65 21.07
C HIS A 533 18.21 -6.33 20.74
N ARG A 534 18.28 -7.07 19.63
CA ARG A 534 19.44 -7.84 19.16
C ARG A 534 19.67 -7.61 17.67
N PRO A 535 20.20 -6.42 17.28
CA PRO A 535 20.40 -6.06 15.88
C PRO A 535 21.23 -7.07 15.08
N GLU A 536 22.18 -7.73 15.73
CA GLU A 536 23.06 -8.75 15.16
C GLU A 536 22.33 -10.05 14.78
N GLU A 537 21.17 -10.30 15.36
CA GLU A 537 20.33 -11.46 15.07
C GLU A 537 19.23 -11.14 14.04
N GLU A 538 19.12 -9.91 13.60
CA GLU A 538 18.07 -9.48 12.68
C GLU A 538 18.27 -10.07 11.28
N LEU A 539 17.36 -10.93 10.85
CA LEU A 539 17.33 -11.49 9.52
C LEU A 539 16.49 -10.62 8.58
N PRO A 540 16.95 -10.38 7.34
CA PRO A 540 16.12 -9.69 6.35
C PRO A 540 14.97 -10.58 5.91
N PHE A 541 13.85 -9.97 5.53
CA PHE A 541 12.79 -10.67 4.83
C PHE A 541 13.25 -11.09 3.43
N THR A 542 12.81 -12.28 3.02
CA THR A 542 13.03 -12.84 1.69
C THR A 542 11.69 -13.19 1.04
N ASP A 543 11.68 -13.29 -0.28
CA ASP A 543 10.49 -13.65 -1.06
C ASP A 543 9.86 -14.96 -0.59
N GLU A 544 10.69 -15.91 -0.18
CA GLU A 544 10.26 -17.25 0.25
C GLU A 544 9.27 -17.22 1.43
N GLN A 545 9.31 -16.17 2.26
CA GLN A 545 8.40 -16.01 3.40
C GLN A 545 6.96 -15.66 3.02
N PHE A 546 6.73 -15.23 1.77
CA PHE A 546 5.44 -14.73 1.32
C PHE A 546 4.85 -15.66 0.24
N TYR A 547 3.66 -16.22 0.48
CA TYR A 547 3.04 -17.15 -0.46
C TYR A 547 2.80 -16.55 -1.85
N TRP A 548 2.52 -15.25 -1.94
CA TRP A 548 2.32 -14.56 -3.23
C TRP A 548 3.62 -14.29 -4.01
N MET A 549 4.77 -14.49 -3.36
CA MET A 549 6.10 -14.41 -3.99
C MET A 549 6.64 -15.78 -4.39
N ARG A 550 6.03 -16.87 -3.89
CA ARG A 550 6.41 -18.25 -4.18
C ARG A 550 5.86 -18.70 -5.54
N GLU A 551 6.41 -19.78 -6.07
CA GLU A 551 5.82 -20.44 -7.23
C GLU A 551 4.42 -20.97 -6.89
N PRO A 552 3.44 -20.78 -7.79
CA PRO A 552 2.10 -21.29 -7.58
C PRO A 552 2.10 -22.83 -7.60
N VAL A 553 1.11 -23.40 -6.93
CA VAL A 553 0.86 -24.85 -6.93
C VAL A 553 -0.10 -25.19 -8.06
N SER A 554 0.27 -26.17 -8.90
CA SER A 554 -0.63 -26.71 -9.93
C SER A 554 -1.57 -27.73 -9.31
N ILE A 555 -2.87 -27.46 -9.35
CA ILE A 555 -3.93 -28.36 -8.90
C ILE A 555 -4.73 -28.91 -10.09
N ASN A 556 -5.19 -30.16 -9.99
CA ASN A 556 -5.99 -30.79 -11.03
C ASN A 556 -7.49 -30.68 -10.71
N LEU A 557 -8.22 -30.09 -11.62
CA LEU A 557 -9.68 -29.99 -11.56
C LEU A 557 -10.31 -31.05 -12.48
N LYS A 558 -11.43 -31.59 -12.05
CA LYS A 558 -12.31 -32.44 -12.87
C LYS A 558 -13.44 -31.61 -13.46
N LYS A 559 -14.01 -32.04 -14.56
CA LYS A 559 -15.24 -31.46 -15.10
C LYS A 559 -16.34 -31.51 -14.04
N GLY A 560 -17.00 -30.35 -13.82
CA GLY A 560 -18.02 -30.18 -12.78
C GLY A 560 -17.47 -29.48 -11.54
N ASP A 561 -18.11 -29.70 -10.40
CA ASP A 561 -17.74 -29.11 -9.12
C ASP A 561 -16.52 -29.80 -8.52
N ASN A 562 -15.56 -29.00 -8.09
CA ASN A 562 -14.35 -29.44 -7.41
C ASN A 562 -14.32 -28.87 -6.01
N LYS A 563 -14.28 -29.74 -5.01
CA LYS A 563 -14.18 -29.37 -3.60
C LYS A 563 -12.76 -29.00 -3.26
N ILE A 564 -12.54 -27.80 -2.76
CA ILE A 564 -11.26 -27.31 -2.24
C ILE A 564 -11.36 -27.22 -0.73
N GLU A 565 -10.43 -27.84 -0.02
CA GLU A 565 -10.41 -27.86 1.44
C GLU A 565 -9.05 -27.40 1.94
N LEU A 566 -9.07 -26.45 2.88
CA LEU A 566 -7.87 -25.98 3.58
C LEU A 566 -8.02 -26.30 5.07
N TYR A 567 -7.04 -27.05 5.61
CA TYR A 567 -6.91 -27.23 7.06
C TYR A 567 -5.99 -26.17 7.61
N ILE A 568 -6.43 -25.45 8.63
CA ILE A 568 -5.73 -24.33 9.24
C ILE A 568 -5.61 -24.55 10.75
N GLN A 569 -4.40 -24.39 11.29
CA GLN A 569 -4.14 -24.61 12.69
C GLN A 569 -3.56 -23.37 13.37
N LYS A 570 -4.11 -23.02 14.53
CA LYS A 570 -3.55 -22.06 15.47
C LYS A 570 -2.90 -22.86 16.60
N THR A 571 -1.62 -22.64 16.85
CA THR A 571 -0.83 -23.45 17.79
C THR A 571 -0.34 -22.70 19.02
N PHE A 572 -0.42 -21.35 19.01
CA PHE A 572 0.00 -20.50 20.14
C PHE A 572 -0.78 -19.19 20.21
N LYS A 573 -0.75 -18.55 21.37
CA LYS A 573 -1.37 -17.25 21.61
C LYS A 573 -0.71 -16.16 20.75
N GLY A 574 -1.54 -15.35 20.09
CA GLY A 574 -1.06 -14.23 19.25
C GLY A 574 -0.61 -14.64 17.84
N GLN A 575 -0.64 -15.95 17.50
CA GLN A 575 -0.40 -16.39 16.13
C GLN A 575 -1.42 -15.76 15.18
N ARG A 576 -0.95 -15.25 14.03
CA ARG A 576 -1.83 -14.94 12.90
C ARG A 576 -2.45 -16.24 12.41
N TRP A 577 -3.75 -16.32 12.47
CA TRP A 577 -4.51 -17.49 12.05
C TRP A 577 -5.25 -17.16 10.78
N SER A 578 -4.58 -17.35 9.66
CA SER A 578 -5.06 -16.95 8.35
C SER A 578 -4.77 -18.03 7.30
N PHE A 579 -5.45 -17.95 6.20
CA PHE A 579 -5.14 -18.73 5.01
C PHE A 579 -5.33 -17.89 3.75
N ALA A 580 -4.70 -18.33 2.67
CA ALA A 580 -4.88 -17.77 1.36
C ALA A 580 -5.00 -18.89 0.31
N PHE A 581 -5.87 -18.66 -0.66
CA PHE A 581 -6.03 -19.46 -1.86
C PHE A 581 -6.44 -18.51 -3.00
N VAL A 582 -5.50 -18.20 -3.87
CA VAL A 582 -5.68 -17.19 -4.92
C VAL A 582 -5.34 -17.84 -6.27
N LYS A 583 -6.30 -17.83 -7.19
CA LYS A 583 -6.08 -18.31 -8.55
C LYS A 583 -5.09 -17.38 -9.26
N THR A 584 -4.01 -17.92 -9.83
CA THR A 584 -3.01 -17.12 -10.56
C THR A 584 -3.24 -17.09 -12.05
N THR A 585 -3.90 -18.12 -12.60
CA THR A 585 -4.24 -18.28 -14.01
C THR A 585 -5.68 -18.79 -14.15
N ARG A 586 -6.24 -18.66 -15.35
CA ARG A 586 -7.46 -19.41 -15.70
C ARG A 586 -7.13 -20.91 -15.79
N PRO A 587 -8.11 -21.81 -15.56
CA PRO A 587 -7.89 -23.25 -15.76
C PRO A 587 -7.31 -23.51 -17.15
N GLN A 588 -6.22 -24.26 -17.22
CA GLN A 588 -5.64 -24.73 -18.49
C GLN A 588 -6.25 -26.09 -18.84
N VAL A 589 -6.72 -26.21 -20.05
CA VAL A 589 -7.28 -27.49 -20.55
C VAL A 589 -6.12 -28.47 -20.75
N ASN A 590 -6.23 -29.67 -20.20
CA ASN A 590 -5.24 -30.72 -20.41
C ASN A 590 -5.30 -31.20 -21.86
N GLU A 591 -4.26 -30.98 -22.64
CA GLU A 591 -4.15 -31.42 -24.08
C GLU A 591 -4.16 -32.96 -24.26
N THR A 592 -4.23 -33.74 -23.21
CA THR A 592 -4.10 -35.22 -23.25
C THR A 592 -5.38 -35.96 -23.60
N THR A 593 -6.43 -35.28 -24.01
CA THR A 593 -7.71 -35.91 -24.45
C THR A 593 -8.12 -35.48 -25.87
N ARG A 594 -7.19 -35.61 -26.84
CA ARG A 594 -7.52 -35.64 -28.27
C ARG A 594 -7.16 -36.97 -28.89
#